data_95d758546f119ad28b4057cce597735d
#
_entry.id   95d758546f119ad28b4057cce597735d
#
_cell.length_a   1.000
_cell.length_b   1.000
_cell.length_c   1.000
_cell.angle_alpha   90.00
_cell.angle_beta   90.00
_cell.angle_gamma   90.00
#
_symmetry.space_group_name_H-M   'P 1'
#
loop_
_entity.id
_entity.type
_entity.pdbx_description
1 polymer ?
#
loop_
_entity_poly.entity_id
_entity_poly.type
_entity_poly.pdbx_seq_one_letter_code
_entity_poly.pdbx_strand_id
1 'polypeptide(L)'
;ENLRLICTTQSCPKLENISLISFVDYQGELKSAEVERVGYVHTVIKLKGVHKGKTGREWLPFVVRLYFYAGSEQVKMVHSFIYDGDQNRDFISALGIRWSVPMREALYNRHVAFSCADGGVWSEAVQPLADHRILNNNPSLQIQQLEGKRIPDSQQCDEISRILLDHWASWNSYRLSQLTPDAFSIRKRANDDNPWIGTFSGSRSEGYAFVGDITGGLGICLHDFWQSYPSTIEISDAKSETAVLTAWLWSPETEPMDLRHYDNVSHTLSASYEDVQEGMSTPYGISRTSTLTFIPQTGYSGRKNFANCAKELTGMGVLLPTPEYLHKQKAFGIWS
;
A
#
# COMPACT_ATOMS: atom_id res chain seq x y z
N GLU A 1 -7.67 13.59 -9.92
CA GLU A 1 -6.22 13.88 -9.75
C GLU A 1 -5.61 13.26 -8.48
N ASN A 2 -6.42 12.78 -7.53
CA ASN A 2 -5.95 12.31 -6.22
C ASN A 2 -5.48 10.85 -6.20
N LEU A 3 -5.67 10.08 -7.27
CA LEU A 3 -5.20 8.71 -7.40
C LEU A 3 -4.36 8.58 -8.67
N ARG A 4 -3.14 8.05 -8.57
CA ARG A 4 -2.23 7.87 -9.69
C ARG A 4 -1.59 6.49 -9.67
N LEU A 5 -1.49 5.85 -10.82
CA LEU A 5 -0.62 4.70 -11.03
C LEU A 5 0.77 5.20 -11.40
N ILE A 6 1.79 4.60 -10.82
CA ILE A 6 3.20 4.95 -11.04
C ILE A 6 4.02 3.71 -11.28
N CYS A 7 4.97 3.79 -12.21
CA CYS A 7 5.94 2.75 -12.49
C CYS A 7 7.30 3.40 -12.74
N THR A 8 8.36 2.81 -12.24
CA THR A 8 9.73 3.19 -12.55
C THR A 8 10.47 1.97 -13.07
N THR A 9 11.21 2.14 -14.15
CA THR A 9 12.11 1.10 -14.70
C THR A 9 13.54 1.50 -14.54
N GLN A 10 14.41 0.51 -14.55
CA GLN A 10 15.85 0.72 -14.62
C GLN A 10 16.45 -0.10 -15.76
N SER A 11 17.64 0.31 -16.21
CA SER A 11 18.33 -0.26 -17.39
C SER A 11 19.13 -1.52 -17.10
N CYS A 12 19.26 -1.92 -15.84
CA CYS A 12 20.06 -3.06 -15.40
C CYS A 12 19.36 -3.84 -14.30
N PRO A 13 19.44 -5.18 -14.26
CA PRO A 13 18.76 -6.00 -13.24
C PRO A 13 19.44 -5.96 -11.87
N LYS A 14 20.71 -5.48 -11.79
CA LYS A 14 21.47 -5.46 -10.54
C LYS A 14 21.91 -4.04 -10.18
N LEU A 15 22.04 -3.79 -8.88
CA LEU A 15 22.46 -2.50 -8.32
C LEU A 15 23.98 -2.33 -8.22
N GLU A 16 24.78 -3.17 -8.88
CA GLU A 16 26.25 -3.21 -8.72
C GLU A 16 26.98 -1.90 -9.12
N ASN A 17 26.35 -1.06 -9.95
CA ASN A 17 26.92 0.23 -10.34
C ASN A 17 25.82 1.29 -10.49
N ILE A 18 25.36 1.86 -9.36
CA ILE A 18 24.27 2.83 -9.31
C ILE A 18 24.50 4.04 -10.24
N SER A 19 25.76 4.47 -10.42
CA SER A 19 26.10 5.60 -11.30
C SER A 19 25.88 5.37 -12.80
N LEU A 20 25.70 4.10 -13.22
CA LEU A 20 25.47 3.72 -14.61
C LEU A 20 24.01 3.33 -14.87
N ILE A 21 23.17 3.28 -13.86
CA ILE A 21 21.77 2.88 -13.99
C ILE A 21 20.95 4.10 -14.38
N SER A 22 20.25 4.01 -15.50
CA SER A 22 19.27 5.01 -15.89
C SER A 22 17.88 4.57 -15.40
N PHE A 23 17.17 5.50 -14.73
CA PHE A 23 15.80 5.31 -14.29
C PHE A 23 14.85 6.08 -15.20
N VAL A 24 13.70 5.47 -15.51
CA VAL A 24 12.65 6.10 -16.30
C VAL A 24 11.33 5.97 -15.55
N ASP A 25 10.71 7.12 -15.28
CA ASP A 25 9.42 7.19 -14.60
C ASP A 25 8.27 7.22 -15.60
N TYR A 26 7.23 6.47 -15.27
CA TYR A 26 5.99 6.38 -16.01
C TYR A 26 4.81 6.69 -15.09
N GLN A 27 3.77 7.29 -15.66
CA GLN A 27 2.50 7.54 -14.99
C GLN A 27 1.36 6.86 -15.73
N GLY A 28 0.38 6.35 -15.01
CA GLY A 28 -0.82 5.78 -15.61
C GLY A 28 -1.62 6.84 -16.38
N GLU A 29 -1.82 6.60 -17.67
CA GLU A 29 -2.71 7.38 -18.52
C GLU A 29 -3.98 6.58 -18.80
N LEU A 30 -5.12 7.14 -18.38
CA LEU A 30 -6.41 6.51 -18.58
C LEU A 30 -6.83 6.62 -20.07
N LYS A 31 -7.15 5.50 -20.69
CA LYS A 31 -7.63 5.43 -22.08
C LYS A 31 -9.15 5.26 -22.15
N SER A 32 -9.76 4.51 -21.23
CA SER A 32 -11.22 4.35 -21.18
C SER A 32 -11.71 4.09 -19.75
N ALA A 33 -12.95 4.52 -19.51
CA ALA A 33 -13.70 4.23 -18.28
C ALA A 33 -15.11 3.79 -18.67
N GLU A 34 -15.57 2.68 -18.12
CA GLU A 34 -16.88 2.11 -18.37
C GLU A 34 -17.52 1.56 -17.09
N VAL A 35 -18.82 1.62 -16.99
CA VAL A 35 -19.56 0.91 -15.95
C VAL A 35 -19.74 -0.52 -16.44
N GLU A 36 -18.92 -1.44 -15.91
CA GLU A 36 -18.91 -2.84 -16.31
C GLU A 36 -20.13 -3.61 -15.76
N ARG A 37 -20.59 -3.24 -14.57
CA ARG A 37 -21.72 -3.86 -13.90
C ARG A 37 -22.49 -2.88 -13.03
N VAL A 38 -23.81 -2.94 -13.09
CA VAL A 38 -24.72 -2.24 -12.17
C VAL A 38 -25.62 -3.29 -11.50
N GLY A 39 -25.68 -3.27 -10.17
CA GLY A 39 -26.52 -4.17 -9.39
C GLY A 39 -26.99 -3.55 -8.07
N TYR A 40 -27.97 -4.17 -7.43
CA TYR A 40 -28.49 -3.70 -6.14
C TYR A 40 -27.49 -3.79 -4.97
N VAL A 41 -26.53 -4.70 -5.07
CA VAL A 41 -25.52 -4.95 -4.02
C VAL A 41 -24.24 -4.19 -4.32
N HIS A 42 -23.80 -4.17 -5.58
CA HIS A 42 -22.57 -3.47 -5.96
C HIS A 42 -22.59 -2.98 -7.40
N THR A 43 -21.80 -1.94 -7.65
CA THR A 43 -21.49 -1.42 -8.98
C THR A 43 -19.99 -1.57 -9.23
N VAL A 44 -19.62 -1.94 -10.47
CA VAL A 44 -18.24 -2.08 -10.90
C VAL A 44 -17.92 -1.07 -11.99
N ILE A 45 -16.91 -0.24 -11.74
CA ILE A 45 -16.35 0.67 -12.73
C ILE A 45 -15.02 0.07 -13.19
N LYS A 46 -14.88 -0.10 -14.51
CA LYS A 46 -13.65 -0.61 -15.13
C LYS A 46 -12.93 0.52 -15.86
N LEU A 47 -11.66 0.64 -15.53
CA LEU A 47 -10.73 1.60 -16.10
C LEU A 47 -9.66 0.85 -16.88
N LYS A 48 -9.35 1.29 -18.08
CA LYS A 48 -8.23 0.75 -18.88
C LYS A 48 -7.27 1.86 -19.22
N GLY A 49 -5.98 1.58 -19.19
CA GLY A 49 -4.95 2.55 -19.51
C GLY A 49 -3.60 1.90 -19.76
N VAL A 50 -2.60 2.75 -19.88
CA VAL A 50 -1.20 2.37 -20.10
C VAL A 50 -0.31 3.24 -19.20
N HIS A 51 0.90 2.79 -18.94
CA HIS A 51 1.90 3.63 -18.30
C HIS A 51 2.64 4.43 -19.38
N LYS A 52 2.66 5.76 -19.25
CA LYS A 52 3.27 6.69 -20.19
C LYS A 52 4.45 7.42 -19.59
N GLY A 53 5.58 7.35 -20.25
CA GLY A 53 6.80 8.06 -19.89
C GLY A 53 6.85 9.48 -20.46
N LYS A 54 7.76 10.31 -19.95
CA LYS A 54 7.99 11.68 -20.43
C LYS A 54 8.38 11.75 -21.93
N THR A 55 8.98 10.70 -22.45
CA THR A 55 9.36 10.59 -23.88
C THR A 55 8.20 10.23 -24.80
N GLY A 56 6.99 10.02 -24.24
CA GLY A 56 5.82 9.59 -24.98
C GLY A 56 5.70 8.07 -25.14
N ARG A 57 6.65 7.27 -24.68
CA ARG A 57 6.54 5.80 -24.70
C ARG A 57 5.36 5.38 -23.84
N GLU A 58 4.49 4.56 -24.41
CA GLU A 58 3.37 3.89 -23.75
C GLU A 58 3.66 2.39 -23.65
N TRP A 59 3.47 1.80 -22.47
CA TRP A 59 3.67 0.38 -22.24
C TRP A 59 2.99 -0.06 -20.93
N LEU A 60 3.12 -1.32 -20.55
CA LEU A 60 2.58 -1.92 -19.35
C LEU A 60 1.09 -1.58 -19.19
N PRO A 61 0.23 -2.02 -20.16
CA PRO A 61 -1.20 -1.77 -20.10
C PRO A 61 -1.79 -2.32 -18.81
N PHE A 62 -2.76 -1.58 -18.26
CA PHE A 62 -3.43 -1.96 -17.02
C PHE A 62 -4.95 -1.94 -17.15
N VAL A 63 -5.57 -2.74 -16.30
CA VAL A 63 -7.00 -2.72 -16.03
C VAL A 63 -7.22 -2.54 -14.53
N VAL A 64 -8.00 -1.53 -14.16
CA VAL A 64 -8.43 -1.31 -12.78
C VAL A 64 -9.94 -1.49 -12.71
N ARG A 65 -10.42 -2.32 -11.76
CA ARG A 65 -11.83 -2.42 -11.41
C ARG A 65 -12.07 -1.88 -10.02
N LEU A 66 -12.98 -0.94 -9.92
CA LEU A 66 -13.42 -0.35 -8.67
C LEU A 66 -14.81 -0.91 -8.31
N TYR A 67 -14.90 -1.55 -7.16
CA TYR A 67 -16.13 -2.12 -6.63
C TYR A 67 -16.69 -1.22 -5.54
N PHE A 68 -17.88 -0.72 -5.76
CA PHE A 68 -18.63 0.10 -4.81
C PHE A 68 -19.80 -0.73 -4.29
N TYR A 69 -19.84 -0.98 -3.00
CA TYR A 69 -20.89 -1.80 -2.35
C TYR A 69 -21.93 -0.89 -1.71
N ALA A 70 -23.20 -1.24 -1.87
CA ALA A 70 -24.30 -0.51 -1.23
C ALA A 70 -24.18 -0.58 0.31
N GLY A 71 -24.26 0.59 0.96
CA GLY A 71 -24.13 0.70 2.41
C GLY A 71 -22.70 0.56 2.96
N SER A 72 -21.67 0.58 2.10
CA SER A 72 -20.28 0.55 2.53
C SER A 72 -19.52 1.77 2.03
N GLU A 73 -18.66 2.32 2.87
CA GLU A 73 -17.70 3.38 2.50
C GLU A 73 -16.41 2.82 1.89
N GLN A 74 -16.24 1.50 1.98
CA GLN A 74 -15.07 0.80 1.44
C GLN A 74 -15.16 0.69 -0.08
N VAL A 75 -14.05 0.98 -0.74
CA VAL A 75 -13.90 0.76 -2.17
C VAL A 75 -12.84 -0.30 -2.41
N LYS A 76 -13.26 -1.45 -2.97
CA LYS A 76 -12.32 -2.49 -3.38
C LYS A 76 -11.79 -2.15 -4.77
N MET A 77 -10.48 -2.17 -4.93
CA MET A 77 -9.77 -2.00 -6.19
C MET A 77 -9.08 -3.30 -6.57
N VAL A 78 -9.28 -3.73 -7.79
CA VAL A 78 -8.52 -4.82 -8.42
C VAL A 78 -7.72 -4.23 -9.56
N HIS A 79 -6.40 -4.25 -9.43
CA HIS A 79 -5.46 -3.76 -10.41
C HIS A 79 -4.76 -4.94 -11.10
N SER A 80 -4.79 -4.96 -12.42
CA SER A 80 -4.07 -5.95 -13.23
C SER A 80 -3.22 -5.21 -14.26
N PHE A 81 -1.98 -5.63 -14.45
CA PHE A 81 -1.17 -5.19 -15.58
C PHE A 81 -0.76 -6.38 -16.44
N ILE A 82 -0.41 -6.10 -17.70
CA ILE A 82 0.13 -7.08 -18.63
C ILE A 82 1.52 -6.60 -19.05
N TYR A 83 2.51 -7.48 -18.94
CA TYR A 83 3.87 -7.16 -19.37
C TYR A 83 3.95 -7.22 -20.90
N ASP A 84 4.31 -6.10 -21.53
CA ASP A 84 4.49 -5.95 -22.98
C ASP A 84 5.83 -5.26 -23.33
N GLY A 85 6.78 -5.29 -22.36
CA GLY A 85 8.10 -4.70 -22.48
C GLY A 85 9.14 -5.64 -23.13
N ASP A 86 10.36 -5.10 -23.27
CA ASP A 86 11.55 -5.86 -23.62
C ASP A 86 12.23 -6.36 -22.34
N GLN A 87 12.24 -7.66 -22.14
CA GLN A 87 12.80 -8.30 -20.93
C GLN A 87 14.29 -7.99 -20.69
N ASN A 88 15.02 -7.57 -21.72
CA ASN A 88 16.44 -7.25 -21.61
C ASN A 88 16.71 -5.77 -21.31
N ARG A 89 15.66 -4.94 -21.27
CA ARG A 89 15.75 -3.48 -21.08
C ARG A 89 14.81 -2.93 -20.03
N ASP A 90 13.65 -3.55 -19.85
CA ASP A 90 12.56 -3.01 -19.05
C ASP A 90 12.47 -3.74 -17.71
N PHE A 91 13.39 -3.45 -16.82
CA PHE A 91 13.38 -3.97 -15.45
C PHE A 91 12.54 -3.06 -14.56
N ILE A 92 11.41 -3.55 -14.07
CA ILE A 92 10.48 -2.78 -13.22
C ILE A 92 11.11 -2.64 -11.83
N SER A 93 11.63 -1.46 -11.50
CA SER A 93 12.23 -1.17 -10.19
C SER A 93 11.21 -0.72 -9.15
N ALA A 94 10.08 -0.17 -9.58
CA ALA A 94 8.97 0.18 -8.70
C ALA A 94 7.65 0.17 -9.46
N LEU A 95 6.60 -0.35 -8.82
CA LEU A 95 5.23 -0.29 -9.33
C LEU A 95 4.28 0.00 -8.18
N GLY A 96 3.46 1.02 -8.28
CA GLY A 96 2.61 1.41 -7.17
C GLY A 96 1.37 2.22 -7.53
N ILE A 97 0.54 2.38 -6.52
CA ILE A 97 -0.68 3.19 -6.56
C ILE A 97 -0.55 4.26 -5.48
N ARG A 98 -0.78 5.50 -5.86
CA ARG A 98 -0.56 6.68 -5.01
C ARG A 98 -1.85 7.46 -4.82
N TRP A 99 -2.09 7.88 -3.57
CA TRP A 99 -3.18 8.76 -3.17
C TRP A 99 -2.64 10.03 -2.53
N SER A 100 -3.32 11.14 -2.78
CA SER A 100 -3.11 12.41 -2.09
C SER A 100 -4.16 12.56 -1.00
N VAL A 101 -3.73 12.76 0.24
CA VAL A 101 -4.60 12.83 1.42
C VAL A 101 -4.48 14.20 2.06
N PRO A 102 -5.53 15.03 2.05
CA PRO A 102 -5.51 16.35 2.69
C PRO A 102 -5.28 16.25 4.20
N MET A 103 -4.39 17.09 4.72
CA MET A 103 -4.03 17.20 6.13
C MET A 103 -4.37 18.60 6.61
N ARG A 104 -5.39 18.73 7.47
CA ARG A 104 -5.97 20.04 7.85
C ARG A 104 -5.56 20.50 9.22
N GLU A 105 -5.20 19.57 10.09
CA GLU A 105 -4.94 19.85 11.51
C GLU A 105 -3.44 20.11 11.80
N ALA A 106 -3.14 20.61 12.99
CA ALA A 106 -1.79 20.75 13.49
C ALA A 106 -1.07 19.38 13.55
N LEU A 107 0.27 19.38 13.49
CA LEU A 107 1.07 18.14 13.39
C LEU A 107 0.81 17.15 14.51
N TYR A 108 0.53 17.61 15.71
CA TYR A 108 0.20 16.78 16.89
C TYR A 108 -1.21 16.17 16.84
N ASN A 109 -2.06 16.60 15.90
CA ASN A 109 -3.39 16.06 15.62
C ASN A 109 -3.44 15.23 14.32
N ARG A 110 -2.28 15.02 13.66
CA ARG A 110 -2.13 14.16 12.48
C ARG A 110 -1.58 12.82 12.89
N HIS A 111 -2.09 11.74 12.29
CA HIS A 111 -1.78 10.38 12.72
C HIS A 111 -1.38 9.48 11.55
N VAL A 112 -0.46 8.57 11.87
CA VAL A 112 -0.04 7.48 10.99
C VAL A 112 -0.16 6.17 11.76
N ALA A 113 -0.68 5.13 11.11
CA ALA A 113 -0.78 3.81 11.70
C ALA A 113 -0.53 2.72 10.67
N PHE A 114 0.07 1.61 11.11
CA PHE A 114 0.30 0.41 10.34
C PHE A 114 -0.13 -0.83 11.13
N SER A 115 -0.71 -1.81 10.43
CA SER A 115 -0.92 -3.14 11.00
C SER A 115 0.41 -3.90 11.06
N CYS A 116 0.57 -4.66 12.12
CA CYS A 116 1.70 -5.55 12.34
C CYS A 116 1.26 -7.01 12.21
N ALA A 117 2.05 -7.93 12.73
CA ALA A 117 1.67 -9.33 12.83
C ALA A 117 0.62 -9.54 13.95
N ASP A 118 -0.22 -10.56 13.79
CA ASP A 118 -1.13 -11.08 14.83
C ASP A 118 -2.08 -10.00 15.43
N GLY A 119 -2.57 -9.09 14.59
CA GLY A 119 -3.45 -8.01 15.04
C GLY A 119 -2.74 -6.89 15.79
N GLY A 120 -1.42 -6.87 15.81
CA GLY A 120 -0.62 -5.80 16.39
C GLY A 120 -0.76 -4.50 15.60
N VAL A 121 -0.59 -3.37 16.30
CA VAL A 121 -0.66 -2.03 15.70
C VAL A 121 0.52 -1.18 16.11
N TRP A 122 1.21 -0.64 15.13
CA TRP A 122 2.12 0.45 15.31
C TRP A 122 1.44 1.76 14.90
N SER A 123 1.42 2.76 15.77
CA SER A 123 0.84 4.06 15.43
C SER A 123 1.47 5.18 16.24
N GLU A 124 1.59 6.35 15.62
CA GLU A 124 1.98 7.58 16.31
C GLU A 124 1.35 8.80 15.64
N ALA A 125 1.36 9.93 16.36
CA ALA A 125 1.10 11.22 15.74
C ALA A 125 2.32 11.68 14.93
N VAL A 126 2.11 12.52 13.91
CA VAL A 126 3.20 13.14 13.12
C VAL A 126 4.13 13.94 14.02
N GLN A 127 3.59 14.53 15.10
CA GLN A 127 4.35 15.14 16.20
C GLN A 127 3.93 14.48 17.51
N PRO A 128 4.59 13.39 17.95
CA PRO A 128 4.18 12.63 19.12
C PRO A 128 4.51 13.34 20.42
N LEU A 129 3.54 13.37 21.34
CA LEU A 129 3.73 13.89 22.70
C LEU A 129 4.29 12.77 23.60
N ALA A 130 5.59 12.56 23.55
CA ALA A 130 6.23 11.40 24.18
C ALA A 130 7.20 11.77 25.33
N ASP A 131 7.35 13.06 25.66
CA ASP A 131 8.26 13.48 26.74
C ASP A 131 7.66 13.19 28.12
N HIS A 132 8.46 12.60 29.01
CA HIS A 132 8.12 12.41 30.41
C HIS A 132 7.79 13.71 31.15
N ARG A 133 8.29 14.85 30.73
CA ARG A 133 7.98 16.16 31.30
C ARG A 133 6.53 16.55 31.05
N ILE A 134 6.03 16.32 29.83
CA ILE A 134 4.61 16.52 29.50
C ILE A 134 3.76 15.56 30.33
N LEU A 135 4.18 14.32 30.49
CA LEU A 135 3.48 13.31 31.26
C LEU A 135 3.35 13.70 32.75
N ASN A 136 4.37 14.31 33.32
CA ASN A 136 4.35 14.77 34.71
C ASN A 136 3.38 15.94 34.93
N ASN A 137 3.25 16.84 33.92
CA ASN A 137 2.40 18.01 34.04
C ASN A 137 0.97 17.78 33.53
N ASN A 138 0.82 16.98 32.43
CA ASN A 138 -0.50 16.65 31.88
C ASN A 138 -0.49 15.31 31.15
N PRO A 139 -0.48 14.17 31.88
CA PRO A 139 -0.45 12.85 31.27
C PRO A 139 -1.68 12.55 30.39
N SER A 140 -2.78 13.31 30.59
CA SER A 140 -4.00 13.13 29.82
C SER A 140 -3.84 13.52 28.34
N LEU A 141 -2.99 14.48 28.00
CA LEU A 141 -2.76 14.90 26.59
C LEU A 141 -2.16 13.77 25.74
N GLN A 142 -1.16 13.05 26.27
CA GLN A 142 -0.60 11.90 25.54
C GLN A 142 -1.63 10.79 25.32
N ILE A 143 -2.42 10.47 26.35
CA ILE A 143 -3.48 9.46 26.25
C ILE A 143 -4.51 9.90 25.21
N GLN A 144 -4.94 11.16 25.24
CA GLN A 144 -5.88 11.72 24.27
C GLN A 144 -5.33 11.61 22.85
N GLN A 145 -4.05 11.94 22.64
CA GLN A 145 -3.40 11.82 21.34
C GLN A 145 -3.39 10.37 20.84
N LEU A 146 -3.03 9.41 21.71
CA LEU A 146 -3.02 7.98 21.36
C LEU A 146 -4.41 7.43 21.02
N GLU A 147 -5.44 8.00 21.64
CA GLU A 147 -6.86 7.66 21.38
C GLU A 147 -7.44 8.38 20.15
N GLY A 148 -6.66 9.23 19.47
CA GLY A 148 -7.13 10.02 18.33
C GLY A 148 -8.08 11.16 18.71
N LYS A 149 -8.04 11.60 19.95
CA LYS A 149 -8.81 12.75 20.41
C LYS A 149 -8.05 14.04 20.06
N ARG A 150 -8.82 15.11 19.89
CA ARG A 150 -8.27 16.43 19.62
C ARG A 150 -7.38 16.92 20.76
N ILE A 151 -6.13 17.24 20.46
CA ILE A 151 -5.26 18.01 21.33
C ILE A 151 -5.60 19.48 21.11
N PRO A 152 -5.80 20.28 22.20
CA PRO A 152 -6.09 21.70 22.08
C PRO A 152 -4.99 22.45 21.33
N ASP A 153 -5.34 23.63 20.80
CA ASP A 153 -4.37 24.54 20.20
C ASP A 153 -3.26 24.86 21.22
N SER A 154 -2.01 24.94 20.77
CA SER A 154 -0.86 25.23 21.63
C SER A 154 -1.04 26.49 22.46
N GLN A 155 -1.77 27.48 21.94
CA GLN A 155 -2.10 28.74 22.63
C GLN A 155 -3.04 28.55 23.83
N GLN A 156 -3.79 27.47 23.87
CA GLN A 156 -4.70 27.13 24.98
C GLN A 156 -4.02 26.26 26.05
N CYS A 157 -2.77 25.86 25.81
CA CYS A 157 -1.98 25.07 26.74
C CYS A 157 -1.19 25.98 27.70
N ASP A 158 -0.74 25.37 28.80
CA ASP A 158 0.24 26.02 29.69
C ASP A 158 1.55 26.33 28.94
N GLU A 159 2.37 27.25 29.48
CA GLU A 159 3.57 27.72 28.81
C GLU A 159 4.56 26.61 28.45
N ILE A 160 4.74 25.64 29.32
CA ILE A 160 5.66 24.50 29.10
C ILE A 160 5.14 23.62 27.99
N SER A 161 3.85 23.27 28.03
CA SER A 161 3.21 22.45 26.98
C SER A 161 3.26 23.16 25.61
N ARG A 162 3.06 24.47 25.57
CA ARG A 162 3.16 25.27 24.34
C ARG A 162 4.55 25.24 23.76
N ILE A 163 5.59 25.47 24.55
CA ILE A 163 6.99 25.44 24.10
C ILE A 163 7.32 24.04 23.53
N LEU A 164 6.84 22.99 24.18
CA LEU A 164 7.07 21.62 23.73
C LEU A 164 6.32 21.32 22.44
N LEU A 165 5.07 21.73 22.29
CA LEU A 165 4.30 21.57 21.06
C LEU A 165 4.91 22.33 19.88
N ASP A 166 5.41 23.54 20.11
CA ASP A 166 5.99 24.38 19.05
C ASP A 166 7.36 23.88 18.58
N HIS A 167 8.12 23.15 19.43
CA HIS A 167 9.50 22.77 19.15
C HIS A 167 9.79 21.26 19.14
N TRP A 168 8.78 20.40 19.36
CA TRP A 168 8.97 18.96 19.44
C TRP A 168 9.27 18.32 18.08
N ALA A 169 10.00 17.22 18.11
CA ALA A 169 10.33 16.47 16.90
C ALA A 169 9.07 16.00 16.15
N SER A 170 9.07 16.18 14.84
CA SER A 170 8.01 15.75 13.94
C SER A 170 8.58 14.95 12.77
N TRP A 171 7.76 14.05 12.22
CA TRP A 171 8.17 13.07 11.23
C TRP A 171 7.43 13.29 9.90
N ASN A 172 8.17 13.27 8.79
CA ASN A 172 7.61 13.55 7.47
C ASN A 172 7.24 12.30 6.69
N SER A 173 8.02 11.24 6.86
CA SER A 173 7.85 10.04 6.03
C SER A 173 7.92 8.78 6.87
N TYR A 174 7.13 7.77 6.43
CA TYR A 174 7.00 6.49 7.09
C TYR A 174 6.92 5.37 6.05
N ARG A 175 7.47 4.20 6.37
CA ARG A 175 7.38 3.01 5.51
C ARG A 175 7.11 1.78 6.34
N LEU A 176 6.15 0.97 5.87
CA LEU A 176 5.96 -0.42 6.24
C LEU A 176 6.44 -1.26 5.05
N SER A 177 7.54 -1.97 5.20
CA SER A 177 8.16 -2.75 4.12
C SER A 177 8.22 -4.22 4.46
N GLN A 178 7.67 -5.08 3.61
CA GLN A 178 7.75 -6.54 3.64
C GLN A 178 8.56 -6.97 2.42
N LEU A 179 9.89 -7.07 2.56
CA LEU A 179 10.80 -7.37 1.45
C LEU A 179 11.10 -8.86 1.32
N THR A 180 10.81 -9.63 2.37
CA THR A 180 10.94 -11.09 2.44
C THR A 180 9.64 -11.69 2.98
N PRO A 181 9.38 -13.00 2.80
CA PRO A 181 8.11 -13.61 3.23
C PRO A 181 7.91 -13.66 4.74
N ASP A 182 8.95 -13.45 5.53
CA ASP A 182 8.99 -13.68 6.98
C ASP A 182 9.58 -12.52 7.79
N ALA A 183 9.82 -11.35 7.14
CA ALA A 183 10.32 -10.17 7.86
C ALA A 183 9.75 -8.87 7.29
N PHE A 184 9.11 -8.07 8.14
CA PHE A 184 8.75 -6.68 7.84
C PHE A 184 9.47 -5.71 8.75
N SER A 185 9.59 -4.47 8.29
CA SER A 185 10.11 -3.36 9.08
C SER A 185 9.24 -2.11 8.94
N ILE A 186 9.12 -1.34 10.03
CA ILE A 186 8.54 0.00 10.02
C ILE A 186 9.65 1.00 10.30
N ARG A 187 9.78 1.98 9.41
CA ARG A 187 10.80 3.02 9.49
C ARG A 187 10.17 4.38 9.30
N LYS A 188 10.79 5.43 9.86
CA LYS A 188 10.39 6.83 9.70
C LYS A 188 11.58 7.74 9.52
N ARG A 189 11.36 8.95 8.99
CA ARG A 189 12.37 10.00 8.90
C ARG A 189 11.74 11.39 9.06
N ALA A 190 12.52 12.35 9.57
CA ALA A 190 12.02 13.68 9.87
C ALA A 190 11.87 14.54 8.60
N ASN A 191 12.75 14.39 7.62
CA ASN A 191 12.75 15.08 6.32
C ASN A 191 13.39 14.15 5.27
N ASP A 192 13.29 14.53 4.01
CA ASP A 192 13.79 13.71 2.90
C ASP A 192 15.31 13.53 2.89
N ASP A 193 16.05 14.51 3.41
CA ASP A 193 17.51 14.46 3.54
C ASP A 193 18.00 13.70 4.78
N ASN A 194 17.09 13.32 5.70
CA ASN A 194 17.46 12.59 6.91
C ASN A 194 17.47 11.07 6.66
N PRO A 195 18.34 10.33 7.38
CA PRO A 195 18.34 8.89 7.32
C PRO A 195 17.05 8.29 7.87
N TRP A 196 16.68 7.11 7.39
CA TRP A 196 15.59 6.32 7.93
C TRP A 196 15.94 5.74 9.30
N ILE A 197 15.03 5.86 10.24
CA ILE A 197 15.14 5.31 11.60
C ILE A 197 14.18 4.14 11.71
N GLY A 198 14.68 2.97 12.13
CA GLY A 198 13.87 1.80 12.44
C GLY A 198 13.05 2.02 13.72
N THR A 199 11.77 1.72 13.67
CA THR A 199 10.86 1.89 14.82
C THR A 199 10.29 0.58 15.31
N PHE A 200 9.99 -0.34 14.41
CA PHE A 200 9.42 -1.65 14.71
C PHE A 200 9.75 -2.66 13.60
N SER A 201 9.73 -3.94 13.94
CA SER A 201 9.89 -5.04 12.98
C SER A 201 9.15 -6.28 13.49
N GLY A 202 8.86 -7.19 12.59
CA GLY A 202 8.21 -8.45 12.89
C GLY A 202 8.25 -9.40 11.71
N SER A 203 7.50 -10.49 11.76
CA SER A 203 7.53 -11.52 10.73
C SER A 203 6.66 -11.16 9.52
N ARG A 204 5.35 -11.05 9.69
CA ARG A 204 4.37 -10.91 8.60
C ARG A 204 3.37 -9.83 8.94
N SER A 205 3.37 -8.73 8.20
CA SER A 205 2.38 -7.67 8.36
C SER A 205 1.10 -7.99 7.59
N GLU A 206 -0.03 -7.55 8.11
CA GLU A 206 -1.34 -7.67 7.47
C GLU A 206 -1.55 -6.68 6.32
N GLY A 207 -0.68 -5.66 6.17
CA GLY A 207 -0.70 -4.73 5.04
C GLY A 207 -1.81 -3.68 5.08
N TYR A 208 -2.27 -3.28 6.27
CA TYR A 208 -3.19 -2.16 6.44
C TYR A 208 -2.47 -0.93 6.99
N ALA A 209 -2.75 0.23 6.42
CA ALA A 209 -2.18 1.51 6.83
C ALA A 209 -3.24 2.61 6.85
N PHE A 210 -3.02 3.62 7.68
CA PHE A 210 -3.81 4.85 7.75
C PHE A 210 -2.90 6.07 7.79
N VAL A 211 -3.30 7.11 7.08
CA VAL A 211 -2.77 8.47 7.23
C VAL A 211 -3.92 9.47 7.21
N GLY A 212 -3.86 10.45 8.08
CA GLY A 212 -4.87 11.48 8.20
C GLY A 212 -4.70 12.29 9.47
N ASP A 213 -5.72 13.04 9.80
CA ASP A 213 -5.83 13.79 11.04
C ASP A 213 -7.11 13.40 11.80
N ILE A 214 -7.44 14.14 12.83
CA ILE A 214 -8.64 13.91 13.63
C ILE A 214 -9.95 14.33 12.93
N THR A 215 -9.88 14.91 11.72
CA THR A 215 -11.06 15.37 10.95
C THR A 215 -11.24 14.62 9.64
N GLY A 216 -10.26 13.79 9.26
CA GLY A 216 -10.35 13.00 8.05
C GLY A 216 -9.06 12.25 7.75
N GLY A 217 -9.15 11.26 6.88
CA GLY A 217 -7.99 10.49 6.44
C GLY A 217 -8.35 9.36 5.49
N LEU A 218 -7.33 8.60 5.14
CA LEU A 218 -7.45 7.46 4.25
C LEU A 218 -6.79 6.22 4.86
N GLY A 219 -7.57 5.16 4.98
CA GLY A 219 -7.07 3.81 5.24
C GLY A 219 -6.89 3.04 3.93
N ILE A 220 -5.81 2.28 3.80
CA ILE A 220 -5.62 1.32 2.70
C ILE A 220 -5.23 -0.04 3.23
N CYS A 221 -5.78 -1.09 2.63
CA CYS A 221 -5.35 -2.47 2.82
C CYS A 221 -4.84 -3.01 1.48
N LEU A 222 -3.57 -3.36 1.41
CA LEU A 222 -3.02 -4.13 0.31
C LEU A 222 -3.17 -5.61 0.68
N HIS A 223 -4.14 -6.29 0.05
CA HIS A 223 -4.40 -7.70 0.32
C HIS A 223 -3.20 -8.58 -0.07
N ASP A 224 -3.03 -9.68 0.64
CA ASP A 224 -1.91 -10.60 0.46
C ASP A 224 -0.54 -9.91 0.57
N PHE A 225 -0.41 -8.93 1.48
CA PHE A 225 0.76 -8.06 1.60
C PHE A 225 2.06 -8.81 1.79
N TRP A 226 2.13 -9.73 2.77
CA TRP A 226 3.32 -10.51 3.03
C TRP A 226 3.50 -11.66 2.01
N GLN A 227 2.41 -12.21 1.45
CA GLN A 227 2.45 -13.25 0.43
C GLN A 227 2.98 -12.71 -0.91
N SER A 228 2.66 -11.43 -1.19
CA SER A 228 3.02 -10.76 -2.44
C SER A 228 4.30 -9.93 -2.34
N TYR A 229 5.19 -10.27 -1.38
CA TYR A 229 6.47 -9.59 -1.27
C TYR A 229 7.23 -9.57 -2.63
N PRO A 230 8.09 -8.57 -2.88
CA PRO A 230 8.42 -7.41 -2.06
C PRO A 230 7.38 -6.30 -2.18
N SER A 231 6.71 -5.98 -1.08
CA SER A 231 5.66 -4.96 -1.02
C SER A 231 5.98 -3.89 0.03
N THR A 232 5.57 -2.65 -0.20
CA THR A 232 5.76 -1.55 0.76
C THR A 232 4.54 -0.64 0.77
N ILE A 233 4.15 -0.16 1.94
CA ILE A 233 3.23 0.96 2.07
C ILE A 233 4.03 2.16 2.60
N GLU A 234 4.05 3.23 1.83
CA GLU A 234 4.80 4.43 2.13
C GLU A 234 3.88 5.62 2.34
N ILE A 235 4.16 6.40 3.37
CA ILE A 235 3.52 7.69 3.63
C ILE A 235 4.63 8.73 3.59
N SER A 236 4.49 9.74 2.75
CA SER A 236 5.39 10.89 2.66
C SER A 236 4.61 12.20 2.82
N ASP A 237 5.33 13.29 3.04
CA ASP A 237 4.76 14.63 3.18
C ASP A 237 3.69 14.75 4.30
N ALA A 238 3.80 13.95 5.36
CA ALA A 238 2.85 13.97 6.47
C ALA A 238 2.82 15.30 7.21
N LYS A 239 3.88 16.11 7.10
CA LYS A 239 3.95 17.48 7.65
C LYS A 239 3.31 18.52 6.74
N SER A 240 3.10 18.23 5.47
CA SER A 240 2.55 19.15 4.48
C SER A 240 1.01 19.23 4.56
N GLU A 241 0.40 20.15 3.83
CA GLU A 241 -1.07 20.24 3.71
C GLU A 241 -1.70 19.02 3.00
N THR A 242 -0.88 18.26 2.29
CA THR A 242 -1.28 17.04 1.60
C THR A 242 -0.21 15.98 1.82
N ALA A 243 -0.58 14.92 2.52
CA ALA A 243 0.24 13.73 2.63
C ALA A 243 0.07 12.85 1.38
N VAL A 244 1.09 12.08 1.07
CA VAL A 244 1.08 11.13 -0.04
C VAL A 244 1.16 9.72 0.52
N LEU A 245 0.14 8.92 0.24
CA LEU A 245 0.07 7.51 0.60
C LEU A 245 0.30 6.66 -0.66
N THR A 246 1.30 5.79 -0.65
CA THR A 246 1.64 4.93 -1.79
C THR A 246 1.63 3.47 -1.37
N ALA A 247 0.84 2.65 -2.05
CA ALA A 247 0.93 1.19 -1.99
C ALA A 247 1.85 0.72 -3.13
N TRP A 248 3.03 0.26 -2.78
CA TRP A 248 4.00 -0.31 -3.71
C TRP A 248 3.69 -1.80 -3.90
N LEU A 249 3.20 -2.15 -5.08
CA LEU A 249 2.95 -3.52 -5.53
C LEU A 249 4.26 -4.24 -5.87
N TRP A 250 5.28 -3.48 -6.19
CA TRP A 250 6.69 -3.86 -6.25
C TRP A 250 7.49 -2.77 -5.57
N SER A 251 8.19 -3.14 -4.51
CA SER A 251 8.89 -2.18 -3.65
C SER A 251 10.10 -1.57 -4.33
N PRO A 252 10.30 -0.24 -4.26
CA PRO A 252 11.53 0.42 -4.74
C PRO A 252 12.77 0.12 -3.87
N GLU A 253 12.60 -0.61 -2.76
CA GLU A 253 13.68 -0.94 -1.82
C GLU A 253 14.34 -2.29 -2.12
N THR A 254 13.95 -2.93 -3.19
CA THR A 254 14.46 -4.23 -3.62
C THR A 254 15.04 -4.17 -5.03
N GLU A 255 15.68 -5.25 -5.45
CA GLU A 255 16.09 -5.39 -6.85
C GLU A 255 14.88 -5.29 -7.79
N PRO A 256 15.08 -4.83 -9.03
CA PRO A 256 14.00 -4.72 -9.99
C PRO A 256 13.45 -6.10 -10.37
N MET A 257 12.21 -6.12 -10.81
CA MET A 257 11.57 -7.31 -11.35
C MET A 257 12.32 -7.72 -12.63
N ASP A 258 13.02 -8.84 -12.55
CA ASP A 258 13.76 -9.44 -13.65
C ASP A 258 12.96 -10.61 -14.23
N LEU A 259 12.45 -10.42 -15.43
CA LEU A 259 11.59 -11.38 -16.12
C LEU A 259 12.34 -12.15 -17.23
N ARG A 260 13.67 -12.07 -17.26
CA ARG A 260 14.46 -12.86 -18.22
C ARG A 260 14.40 -14.33 -17.87
N HIS A 261 14.43 -15.17 -18.89
CA HIS A 261 14.57 -16.60 -18.73
C HIS A 261 16.05 -16.97 -18.58
N TYR A 262 16.38 -17.76 -17.57
CA TYR A 262 17.77 -18.18 -17.25
C TYR A 262 18.01 -19.68 -17.41
N ASP A 263 16.94 -20.45 -17.55
CA ASP A 263 17.04 -21.89 -17.63
C ASP A 263 17.33 -22.33 -19.07
N ASN A 264 18.49 -22.95 -19.27
CA ASN A 264 18.91 -23.48 -20.58
C ASN A 264 18.82 -25.02 -20.64
N VAL A 265 18.34 -25.66 -19.59
CA VAL A 265 18.20 -27.11 -19.47
C VAL A 265 16.74 -27.44 -19.26
N SER A 266 16.18 -28.32 -20.09
CA SER A 266 14.80 -28.76 -19.92
C SER A 266 14.58 -29.46 -18.57
N HIS A 267 13.45 -29.18 -17.92
CA HIS A 267 13.02 -29.89 -16.73
C HIS A 267 12.76 -31.37 -17.05
N THR A 268 12.73 -32.20 -16.01
CA THR A 268 12.63 -33.67 -16.15
C THR A 268 11.32 -34.16 -16.81
N LEU A 269 10.30 -33.34 -16.86
CA LEU A 269 9.06 -33.65 -17.55
C LEU A 269 9.18 -33.33 -19.05
N SER A 270 8.84 -34.28 -19.90
CA SER A 270 8.83 -34.12 -21.36
C SER A 270 7.91 -32.99 -21.87
N ALA A 271 7.04 -32.49 -21.02
CA ALA A 271 6.14 -31.36 -21.31
C ALA A 271 6.78 -29.98 -21.12
N SER A 272 8.00 -29.89 -20.62
CA SER A 272 8.68 -28.60 -20.33
C SER A 272 9.57 -28.13 -21.49
N TYR A 273 9.21 -28.44 -22.71
CA TYR A 273 9.94 -28.00 -23.92
C TYR A 273 9.92 -26.47 -24.08
N GLU A 274 8.92 -25.81 -23.55
CA GLU A 274 8.81 -24.35 -23.56
C GLU A 274 9.99 -23.66 -22.85
N ASP A 275 10.56 -24.32 -21.86
CA ASP A 275 11.65 -23.76 -21.05
C ASP A 275 12.96 -23.57 -21.83
N VAL A 276 13.13 -24.31 -22.93
CA VAL A 276 14.39 -24.33 -23.71
C VAL A 276 14.24 -23.94 -25.17
N GLN A 277 13.03 -23.82 -25.69
CA GLN A 277 12.79 -23.42 -27.08
C GLN A 277 12.82 -21.89 -27.22
N GLU A 278 13.63 -21.42 -28.18
CA GLU A 278 13.70 -20.00 -28.51
C GLU A 278 12.31 -19.43 -28.87
N GLY A 279 11.93 -18.31 -28.25
CA GLY A 279 10.66 -17.65 -28.43
C GLY A 279 9.49 -18.22 -27.62
N MET A 280 9.67 -19.36 -26.94
CA MET A 280 8.64 -19.92 -26.04
C MET A 280 8.79 -19.39 -24.60
N SER A 281 10.00 -19.07 -24.19
CA SER A 281 10.31 -18.54 -22.86
C SER A 281 10.30 -17.02 -22.84
N THR A 282 9.18 -16.42 -23.19
CA THR A 282 9.02 -14.96 -23.18
C THR A 282 8.07 -14.51 -22.07
N PRO A 283 8.38 -13.45 -21.33
CA PRO A 283 7.47 -12.86 -20.35
C PRO A 283 6.37 -12.00 -20.99
N TYR A 284 6.42 -11.78 -22.30
CA TYR A 284 5.42 -10.98 -23.00
C TYR A 284 4.03 -11.59 -22.85
N GLY A 285 3.10 -10.80 -22.30
CA GLY A 285 1.76 -11.27 -21.99
C GLY A 285 1.56 -11.78 -20.56
N ILE A 286 2.63 -11.90 -19.74
CA ILE A 286 2.47 -12.20 -18.30
C ILE A 286 1.65 -11.10 -17.65
N SER A 287 0.69 -11.50 -16.82
CA SER A 287 -0.13 -10.56 -16.04
C SER A 287 0.01 -10.81 -14.55
N ARG A 288 -0.05 -9.72 -13.77
CA ARG A 288 -0.18 -9.77 -12.32
C ARG A 288 -1.39 -8.97 -11.88
N THR A 289 -2.15 -9.56 -10.95
CA THR A 289 -3.31 -8.90 -10.35
C THR A 289 -3.06 -8.69 -8.87
N SER A 290 -3.35 -7.48 -8.40
CA SER A 290 -3.29 -7.10 -6.99
C SER A 290 -4.63 -6.54 -6.55
N THR A 291 -5.03 -6.84 -5.32
CA THR A 291 -6.27 -6.36 -4.73
C THR A 291 -5.96 -5.40 -3.58
N LEU A 292 -6.63 -4.27 -3.57
CA LEU A 292 -6.55 -3.27 -2.52
C LEU A 292 -7.97 -2.92 -2.05
N THR A 293 -8.08 -2.50 -0.80
CA THR A 293 -9.29 -1.82 -0.30
C THR A 293 -8.88 -0.48 0.29
N PHE A 294 -9.54 0.60 -0.10
CA PHE A 294 -9.33 1.90 0.51
C PHE A 294 -10.62 2.42 1.14
N ILE A 295 -10.47 3.13 2.26
CA ILE A 295 -11.56 3.57 3.10
C ILE A 295 -11.32 5.02 3.48
N PRO A 296 -12.08 5.98 2.95
CA PRO A 296 -12.14 7.31 3.52
C PRO A 296 -12.66 7.23 4.96
N GLN A 297 -12.00 7.88 5.89
CA GLN A 297 -12.36 7.91 7.30
C GLN A 297 -12.61 9.34 7.76
N THR A 298 -13.52 9.51 8.71
CA THR A 298 -13.85 10.82 9.30
C THR A 298 -12.81 11.32 10.30
N GLY A 299 -11.73 10.56 10.51
CA GLY A 299 -10.60 10.87 11.37
C GLY A 299 -9.93 9.63 11.92
N TYR A 300 -8.79 9.81 12.58
CA TYR A 300 -8.13 8.73 13.30
C TYR A 300 -8.92 8.34 14.54
N SER A 301 -9.33 7.11 14.61
CA SER A 301 -10.24 6.59 15.67
C SER A 301 -9.51 5.83 16.79
N GLY A 302 -8.18 5.96 16.87
CA GLY A 302 -7.35 5.30 17.88
C GLY A 302 -6.98 3.86 17.53
N ARG A 303 -6.01 3.31 18.27
CA ARG A 303 -5.40 1.99 17.99
C ARG A 303 -6.39 0.82 17.96
N LYS A 304 -7.35 0.81 18.90
CA LYS A 304 -8.33 -0.30 19.00
C LYS A 304 -9.21 -0.39 17.77
N ASN A 305 -9.73 0.74 17.32
CA ASN A 305 -10.59 0.78 16.13
C ASN A 305 -9.78 0.50 14.86
N PHE A 306 -8.56 1.01 14.78
CA PHE A 306 -7.63 0.68 13.69
C PHE A 306 -7.39 -0.84 13.62
N ALA A 307 -7.11 -1.51 14.75
CA ALA A 307 -6.91 -2.96 14.81
C ALA A 307 -8.15 -3.73 14.33
N ASN A 308 -9.36 -3.28 14.75
CA ASN A 308 -10.61 -3.89 14.30
C ASN A 308 -10.79 -3.74 12.78
N CYS A 309 -10.56 -2.55 12.23
CA CYS A 309 -10.59 -2.33 10.77
C CYS A 309 -9.57 -3.21 10.03
N ALA A 310 -8.34 -3.29 10.53
CA ALA A 310 -7.33 -4.16 9.96
C ALA A 310 -7.82 -5.61 9.90
N LYS A 311 -8.33 -6.13 11.01
CA LYS A 311 -8.85 -7.49 11.10
C LYS A 311 -10.04 -7.75 10.18
N GLU A 312 -10.95 -6.80 10.05
CA GLU A 312 -12.11 -6.91 9.14
C GLU A 312 -11.68 -6.93 7.67
N LEU A 313 -10.67 -6.14 7.30
CA LEU A 313 -10.20 -6.02 5.92
C LEU A 313 -9.30 -7.18 5.50
N THR A 314 -8.49 -7.70 6.41
CA THR A 314 -7.54 -8.79 6.14
C THR A 314 -8.18 -10.17 6.38
N GLY A 315 -9.24 -10.22 7.22
CA GLY A 315 -10.02 -11.43 7.46
C GLY A 315 -10.92 -11.74 6.27
N MET A 316 -10.58 -12.78 5.50
CA MET A 316 -11.49 -13.27 4.47
C MET A 316 -12.66 -14.01 5.12
N GLY A 317 -13.83 -13.40 5.13
CA GLY A 317 -15.09 -14.10 5.39
C GLY A 317 -15.41 -15.03 4.21
N VAL A 318 -15.17 -16.31 4.37
CA VAL A 318 -15.54 -17.31 3.36
C VAL A 318 -16.94 -17.84 3.71
N LEU A 319 -17.89 -17.59 2.81
CA LEU A 319 -19.21 -18.22 2.89
C LEU A 319 -19.13 -19.60 2.23
N LEU A 320 -19.13 -20.64 3.04
CA LEU A 320 -19.16 -22.00 2.57
C LEU A 320 -20.58 -22.54 2.75
N PRO A 321 -21.24 -23.06 1.70
CA PRO A 321 -22.48 -23.78 1.85
C PRO A 321 -22.23 -25.08 2.62
N THR A 322 -23.23 -25.54 3.38
CA THR A 322 -23.10 -26.80 4.09
C THR A 322 -23.03 -27.97 3.12
N PRO A 323 -22.38 -29.10 3.48
CA PRO A 323 -22.35 -30.31 2.65
C PRO A 323 -23.74 -30.79 2.27
N GLU A 324 -24.69 -30.73 3.20
CA GLU A 324 -26.09 -31.13 2.97
C GLU A 324 -26.78 -30.25 1.93
N TYR A 325 -26.48 -28.92 1.95
CA TYR A 325 -27.01 -28.01 0.94
C TYR A 325 -26.43 -28.34 -0.45
N LEU A 326 -25.11 -28.54 -0.53
CA LEU A 326 -24.43 -28.90 -1.77
C LEU A 326 -24.99 -30.20 -2.36
N HIS A 327 -25.19 -31.25 -1.52
CA HIS A 327 -25.79 -32.51 -1.89
C HIS A 327 -27.22 -32.33 -2.42
N LYS A 328 -28.06 -31.61 -1.66
CA LYS A 328 -29.45 -31.32 -2.04
C LYS A 328 -29.56 -30.59 -3.37
N GLN A 329 -28.64 -29.67 -3.63
CA GLN A 329 -28.60 -28.89 -4.87
C GLN A 329 -27.90 -29.63 -6.03
N LYS A 330 -27.39 -30.85 -5.80
CA LYS A 330 -26.58 -31.62 -6.77
C LYS A 330 -25.45 -30.77 -7.36
N ALA A 331 -24.77 -30.00 -6.53
CA ALA A 331 -23.76 -29.04 -6.97
C ALA A 331 -22.59 -29.69 -7.73
N PHE A 332 -22.31 -30.95 -7.44
CA PHE A 332 -21.28 -31.76 -8.11
C PHE A 332 -21.87 -32.82 -9.05
N GLY A 333 -23.12 -32.64 -9.50
CA GLY A 333 -23.78 -33.56 -10.42
C GLY A 333 -23.95 -34.96 -9.83
N ILE A 334 -23.45 -35.99 -10.54
CA ILE A 334 -23.56 -37.40 -10.10
C ILE A 334 -22.71 -37.69 -8.84
N TRP A 335 -21.81 -36.80 -8.45
CA TRP A 335 -20.93 -36.93 -7.30
C TRP A 335 -21.46 -36.24 -6.03
N SER A 336 -22.64 -35.64 -6.08
CA SER A 336 -23.23 -34.94 -4.96
C SER A 336 -24.15 -35.81 -4.11
#